data_86436519db14af15e52fd6670f276363
#
_entry.id   86436519db14af15e52fd6670f276363
#
_cell.length_a   1.000
_cell.length_b   1.000
_cell.length_c   1.000
_cell.angle_alpha   90.00
_cell.angle_beta   90.00
_cell.angle_gamma   90.00
#
_symmetry.space_group_name_H-M   'P 1'
#
loop_
_entity.id
_entity.type
_entity.pdbx_description
1 polymer ?
#
loop_
_entity_poly.entity_id
_entity_poly.type
_entity_poly.pdbx_seq_one_letter_code
_entity_poly.pdbx_strand_id
1 'polypeptide(L)' 'MVNVGIIGAGRIGKVHVESICTQVKDAKVKMLADPFMNDETAKWAKDMGVEAVTKDYKEILTDPEIDAVLICSSTDTHSP' A
#
# COMPACT_ATOMS: atom_id res chain seq x y z
N MET A 1 -10.32 6.03 -12.69
CA MET A 1 -9.34 6.12 -11.59
C MET A 1 -8.63 4.80 -11.42
N VAL A 2 -7.32 4.84 -11.30
CA VAL A 2 -6.52 3.62 -11.12
C VAL A 2 -6.54 3.20 -9.66
N ASN A 3 -6.87 1.94 -9.40
CA ASN A 3 -6.83 1.38 -8.06
C ASN A 3 -5.47 0.73 -7.84
N VAL A 4 -4.75 1.20 -6.85
CA VAL A 4 -3.39 0.74 -6.57
C VAL A 4 -3.36 -0.09 -5.30
N GLY A 5 -2.65 -1.21 -5.36
CA GLY A 5 -2.36 -2.01 -4.18
C GLY A 5 -0.89 -1.82 -3.82
N ILE A 6 -0.59 -1.59 -2.55
CA ILE A 6 0.78 -1.41 -2.09
C ILE A 6 1.12 -2.53 -1.13
N ILE A 7 2.22 -3.22 -1.41
CA ILE A 7 2.73 -4.29 -0.56
C ILE A 7 3.94 -3.77 0.19
N GLY A 8 3.84 -3.74 1.50
CA GLY A 8 4.89 -3.22 2.35
C GLY A 8 4.59 -1.81 2.83
N ALA A 9 4.39 -1.65 4.14
CA ALA A 9 4.06 -0.35 4.74
C ALA A 9 5.24 0.23 5.52
N GLY A 10 6.45 -0.17 5.19
CA GLY A 10 7.63 0.43 5.77
C GLY A 10 7.78 1.88 5.32
N ARG A 11 8.90 2.50 5.68
CA ARG A 11 9.10 3.92 5.38
C ARG A 11 8.85 4.25 3.91
N ILE A 12 9.37 3.44 3.00
CA ILE A 12 9.19 3.68 1.57
C ILE A 12 7.73 3.50 1.15
N GLY A 13 7.08 2.48 1.70
CA GLY A 13 5.68 2.25 1.40
C GLY A 13 4.81 3.42 1.82
N LYS A 14 5.08 4.00 2.99
CA LYS A 14 4.33 5.16 3.46
C LYS A 14 4.52 6.37 2.56
N VAL A 15 5.74 6.56 2.05
CA VAL A 15 6.00 7.66 1.12
C VAL A 15 5.17 7.48 -0.15
N HIS A 16 5.10 6.27 -0.68
CA HIS A 16 4.31 6.01 -1.88
C HIS A 16 2.82 6.21 -1.64
N VAL A 17 2.31 5.74 -0.50
CA VAL A 17 0.90 5.96 -0.16
C VAL A 17 0.60 7.45 -0.12
N GLU A 18 1.43 8.20 0.56
CA GLU A 18 1.24 9.63 0.69
C GLU A 18 1.29 10.32 -0.68
N SER A 19 2.26 9.96 -1.51
CA SER A 19 2.38 10.54 -2.84
C SER A 19 1.14 10.27 -3.69
N ILE A 20 0.66 9.04 -3.69
CA ILE A 20 -0.51 8.69 -4.49
C ILE A 20 -1.76 9.40 -3.97
N CYS A 21 -1.94 9.44 -2.65
CA CYS A 21 -3.13 10.04 -2.07
C CYS A 21 -3.16 11.55 -2.19
N THR A 22 -2.00 12.20 -2.26
CA THR A 22 -1.94 13.65 -2.25
C THR A 22 -1.59 14.27 -3.60
N GLN A 23 -0.86 13.58 -4.44
CA GLN A 23 -0.33 14.15 -5.68
C GLN A 23 -0.92 13.56 -6.96
N VAL A 24 -1.43 12.35 -6.91
CA VAL A 24 -1.98 11.68 -8.09
C VAL A 24 -3.49 11.74 -8.04
N LYS A 25 -4.09 12.48 -8.96
CA LYS A 25 -5.54 12.66 -8.96
C LYS A 25 -6.31 11.49 -9.52
N ASP A 26 -5.72 10.76 -10.47
CA ASP A 26 -6.40 9.69 -11.17
C ASP A 26 -6.08 8.31 -10.58
N ALA A 27 -5.49 8.27 -9.41
CA ALA A 27 -5.17 7.02 -8.75
C ALA A 27 -5.48 7.11 -7.26
N LYS A 28 -5.81 5.96 -6.68
CA LYS A 28 -6.01 5.88 -5.24
C LYS A 28 -5.41 4.58 -4.74
N VAL A 29 -5.03 4.55 -3.48
CA VAL A 29 -4.56 3.32 -2.85
C VAL A 29 -5.79 2.58 -2.35
N LYS A 30 -6.13 1.50 -3.04
CA LYS A 30 -7.28 0.70 -2.66
C LYS A 30 -6.96 -0.20 -1.48
N MET A 31 -5.76 -0.77 -1.45
CA MET A 31 -5.38 -1.69 -0.40
C MET A 31 -3.90 -1.56 -0.07
N LEU A 32 -3.59 -1.65 1.20
CA LEU A 32 -2.22 -1.64 1.70
C LEU A 32 -1.99 -2.94 2.47
N ALA A 33 -1.00 -3.72 2.07
CA ALA A 33 -0.67 -4.98 2.71
C ALA A 33 0.71 -4.93 3.34
N ASP A 34 0.83 -5.41 4.57
CA ASP A 34 2.10 -5.51 5.26
C ASP A 34 1.99 -6.62 6.29
N PRO A 35 2.89 -7.62 6.25
CA PRO A 35 2.85 -8.69 7.25
C PRO A 35 3.07 -8.20 8.68
N PHE A 36 3.68 -7.03 8.82
CA PHE A 36 3.91 -6.41 10.12
C PHE A 36 2.91 -5.28 10.42
N MET A 37 1.78 -5.30 9.74
CA MET A 37 0.74 -4.30 9.96
C MET A 37 0.31 -4.26 11.43
N ASN A 38 0.22 -3.06 11.98
CA ASN A 38 -0.27 -2.87 13.34
C ASN A 38 -1.39 -1.83 13.33
N ASP A 39 -2.02 -1.63 14.49
CA ASP A 39 -3.16 -0.71 14.59
C ASP A 39 -2.79 0.72 14.23
N GLU A 40 -1.60 1.14 14.59
CA GLU A 40 -1.13 2.48 14.30
C GLU A 40 -0.99 2.70 12.78
N THR A 41 -0.37 1.74 12.11
CA THR A 41 -0.21 1.82 10.66
C THR A 41 -1.56 1.75 9.94
N ALA A 42 -2.43 0.86 10.39
CA ALA A 42 -3.75 0.72 9.80
C ALA A 42 -4.55 2.01 9.94
N LYS A 43 -4.49 2.64 11.09
CA LYS A 43 -5.19 3.90 11.33
C LYS A 43 -4.62 5.01 10.45
N TRP A 44 -3.30 5.08 10.39
CA TRP A 44 -2.64 6.06 9.53
C TRP A 44 -3.06 5.91 8.07
N ALA A 45 -3.08 4.66 7.59
CA ALA A 45 -3.45 4.39 6.21
C ALA A 45 -4.88 4.83 5.92
N LYS A 46 -5.79 4.54 6.83
CA LYS A 46 -7.18 4.97 6.64
C LYS A 46 -7.33 6.48 6.66
N ASP A 47 -6.55 7.16 7.51
CA ASP A 47 -6.55 8.62 7.55
C ASP A 47 -6.02 9.21 6.24
N MET A 48 -5.13 8.51 5.56
CA MET A 48 -4.60 8.95 4.28
C MET A 48 -5.55 8.68 3.10
N GLY A 49 -6.60 7.93 3.34
CA GLY A 49 -7.55 7.61 2.29
C GLY A 49 -7.44 6.20 1.71
N VAL A 50 -6.61 5.36 2.32
CA VAL A 50 -6.52 3.96 1.90
C VAL A 50 -7.82 3.25 2.26
N GLU A 51 -8.42 2.60 1.29
CA GLU A 51 -9.72 1.98 1.46
C GLU A 51 -9.69 0.76 2.36
N ALA A 52 -8.64 -0.06 2.25
CA ALA A 52 -8.52 -1.28 3.03
C ALA A 52 -7.07 -1.55 3.40
N VAL A 53 -6.86 -2.24 4.52
CA VAL A 53 -5.54 -2.67 4.95
C VAL A 53 -5.60 -4.16 5.29
N THR A 54 -4.49 -4.86 5.07
CA THR A 54 -4.42 -6.28 5.34
C THR A 54 -2.99 -6.67 5.70
N LYS A 55 -2.84 -7.83 6.33
CA LYS A 55 -1.53 -8.40 6.58
C LYS A 55 -1.11 -9.38 5.50
N ASP A 56 -2.05 -9.78 4.64
CA ASP A 56 -1.80 -10.77 3.61
C ASP A 56 -1.74 -10.11 2.24
N TYR A 57 -0.53 -10.04 1.67
CA TYR A 57 -0.35 -9.42 0.36
C TYR A 57 -1.11 -10.16 -0.74
N LYS A 58 -1.46 -11.43 -0.51
CA LYS A 58 -2.20 -12.20 -1.50
C LYS A 58 -3.57 -11.61 -1.78
N GLU A 59 -4.15 -10.91 -0.81
CA GLU A 59 -5.43 -10.25 -1.02
C GLU A 59 -5.33 -9.17 -2.10
N ILE A 60 -4.17 -8.52 -2.18
CA ILE A 60 -3.94 -7.54 -3.24
C ILE A 60 -3.80 -8.24 -4.58
N LEU A 61 -3.03 -9.33 -4.62
CA LEU A 61 -2.77 -10.04 -5.87
C LEU A 61 -4.01 -10.71 -6.45
N THR A 62 -4.98 -11.01 -5.62
CA THR A 62 -6.22 -11.68 -6.07
C THR A 62 -7.39 -10.72 -6.22
N ASP A 63 -7.23 -9.46 -5.88
CA ASP A 63 -8.31 -8.49 -6.00
C ASP A 63 -8.45 -8.01 -7.45
N PRO A 64 -9.56 -8.34 -8.12
CA PRO A 64 -9.74 -7.99 -9.53
C PRO A 64 -9.92 -6.49 -9.76
N GLU A 65 -10.19 -5.72 -8.71
CA GLU A 65 -10.38 -4.28 -8.84
C GLU A 65 -9.08 -3.50 -8.78
N ILE A 66 -7.99 -4.15 -8.37
CA ILE A 66 -6.69 -3.49 -8.31
C ILE A 66 -6.04 -3.52 -9.69
N ASP A 67 -5.73 -2.33 -10.20
CA ASP A 67 -5.17 -2.18 -11.54
C ASP A 67 -3.65 -2.21 -11.55
N ALA A 68 -3.02 -1.80 -10.47
CA ALA A 68 -1.56 -1.74 -10.38
C ALA A 68 -1.12 -2.12 -8.97
N VAL A 69 0.03 -2.77 -8.88
CA VAL A 69 0.59 -3.17 -7.58
C VAL A 69 1.99 -2.60 -7.46
N LEU A 70 2.26 -1.95 -6.33
CA LEU A 70 3.59 -1.47 -5.99
C LEU A 70 4.13 -2.34 -4.87
N ILE A 71 5.31 -2.88 -5.07
CA ILE A 71 5.98 -3.67 -4.04
C ILE A 71 7.05 -2.81 -3.40
N CYS A 72 6.83 -2.43 -2.16
CA CYS A 72 7.71 -1.54 -1.41
C CYS A 72 8.35 -2.28 -0.24
N SER A 73 8.90 -3.43 -0.54
CA SER A 73 9.54 -4.24 0.49
C SER A 73 10.79 -3.55 1.00
N SER A 74 10.94 -3.51 2.30
CA SER A 74 12.12 -2.92 2.93
C SER A 74 13.29 -3.89 2.96
N THR A 75 13.08 -5.05 2.47
CA THR A 75 14.14 -6.04 2.51
C THR A 75 15.15 -5.89 1.42
N ASP A 76 15.17 -5.10 0.87
CA ASP A 76 16.10 -5.06 0.01
C ASP A 76 17.32 -5.10 0.26
N THR A 77 17.52 -5.56 0.52
CA THR A 77 18.38 -5.66 0.86
C THR A 77 19.44 -5.92 0.38
N HIS A 78 19.45 -6.09 0.09
CA HIS A 78 20.33 -6.30 -0.26
C HIS A 78 20.89 -6.44 -1.05
N SER A 79 20.80 -6.32 -1.27
CA SER A 79 21.33 -6.56 -1.96
C SER A 79 22.14 -6.51 -2.41
N PRO A 80 22.51 -6.66 -2.46
CA PRO A 80 23.40 -6.64 -2.83
C PRO A 80 24.00 -6.32 -3.30
#